data_0c4b5774bd77f1e070e52271f1b00d10
#
_entry.id   0c4b5774bd77f1e070e52271f1b00d10
#
_cell.length_a   1.000
_cell.length_b   1.000
_cell.length_c   1.000
_cell.angle_alpha   90.00
_cell.angle_beta   90.00
_cell.angle_gamma   90.00
#
_symmetry.space_group_name_H-M   'P 1'
#
loop_
_entity.id
_entity.type
_entity.pdbx_description
1 polymer ?
#
loop_
_entity_poly.entity_id
_entity_poly.type
_entity_poly.pdbx_seq_one_letter_code
_entity_poly.pdbx_strand_id
1 'polypeptide(L)'
;MVYLKRKIDAFLTEWKNNPDRKPLIVKGPRQVGKTESIQRFGSRNYQSVIYINFVEEPKYKMITTDGYKAENIVKNISRMDPSKRFLEGNTLIFFDELQEFPDIATALKFFKIDGRFDVICSGSMLGINYRKIESNSVGYKSDYEMFSMDFEEFLWAKGYDDVFVEEMLEHMQNLTPFNEVEMAVCSELFLDYCILGGMPAVVREFIEKGNFEGSLEVQRQLIADYKEDIRKYAEGMDQTRILNVFNHIPVQLAKDNKKFQISKVASGARFRDYRGCIEWLNDAGMVNICYCMNFPELPLKGNYDETKYKLYSADSGLLVAMLDEEAQEDLRSNKNLGVYKGALYENVVGEALVKAGYGLYYYKRDDSSLEQDFFVRTADELIPVEVKAKNGMAKSMRTLISGKKYADIHCGIKFTGSNIGYGEDIYTFPYFCTFLLKRYLAGFHR
;
A
#
# COMPACT_ATOMS: atom_id res chain seq x y z
N MET A 1 -5.77 13.02 21.30
CA MET A 1 -5.38 12.09 20.23
C MET A 1 -4.78 12.91 19.09
N VAL A 2 -3.52 12.66 18.76
CA VAL A 2 -2.79 13.37 17.69
C VAL A 2 -3.43 13.05 16.33
N TYR A 3 -3.65 14.07 15.54
CA TYR A 3 -4.13 13.91 14.17
C TYR A 3 -2.96 13.55 13.24
N LEU A 4 -3.15 12.51 12.46
CA LEU A 4 -2.22 12.12 11.39
C LEU A 4 -2.75 12.64 10.04
N LYS A 5 -2.06 13.62 9.44
CA LYS A 5 -2.35 14.12 8.07
C LYS A 5 -2.16 12.97 7.08
N ARG A 6 -3.12 12.80 6.15
CA ARG A 6 -3.09 11.74 5.15
C ARG A 6 -3.28 12.31 3.74
N LYS A 7 -2.72 11.65 2.74
CA LYS A 7 -2.88 12.02 1.32
C LYS A 7 -4.34 12.00 0.88
N ILE A 8 -5.15 11.13 1.47
CA ILE A 8 -6.60 11.09 1.21
C ILE A 8 -7.29 12.40 1.59
N ASP A 9 -6.78 13.20 2.52
CA ASP A 9 -7.40 14.46 2.93
C ASP A 9 -7.44 15.48 1.77
N ALA A 10 -6.33 15.57 1.02
CA ALA A 10 -6.26 16.40 -0.19
C ALA A 10 -7.18 15.84 -1.29
N PHE A 11 -7.12 14.53 -1.53
CA PHE A 11 -7.98 13.86 -2.51
C PHE A 11 -9.47 14.08 -2.24
N LEU A 12 -9.92 13.94 -0.99
CA LEU A 12 -11.33 14.16 -0.62
C LEU A 12 -11.74 15.62 -0.84
N THR A 13 -10.83 16.56 -0.62
CA THR A 13 -11.08 17.99 -0.89
C THR A 13 -11.24 18.26 -2.39
N GLU A 14 -10.35 17.71 -3.22
CA GLU A 14 -10.45 17.79 -4.68
C GLU A 14 -11.70 17.09 -5.20
N TRP A 15 -12.02 15.90 -4.68
CA TRP A 15 -13.23 15.17 -5.03
C TRP A 15 -14.50 15.99 -4.75
N LYS A 16 -14.59 16.64 -3.60
CA LYS A 16 -15.75 17.49 -3.25
C LYS A 16 -15.88 18.69 -4.16
N ASN A 17 -14.77 19.30 -4.56
CA ASN A 17 -14.75 20.48 -5.42
C ASN A 17 -15.05 20.15 -6.90
N ASN A 18 -14.99 18.89 -7.28
CA ASN A 18 -15.35 18.45 -8.64
C ASN A 18 -16.88 18.47 -8.81
N PRO A 19 -17.44 19.31 -9.71
CA PRO A 19 -18.88 19.37 -9.95
C PRO A 19 -19.45 18.04 -10.48
N ASP A 20 -18.64 17.26 -11.21
CA ASP A 20 -19.03 15.96 -11.76
C ASP A 20 -18.65 14.78 -10.85
N ARG A 21 -18.32 15.03 -9.57
CA ARG A 21 -17.94 13.98 -8.63
C ARG A 21 -18.94 12.84 -8.61
N LYS A 22 -18.41 11.63 -8.54
CA LYS A 22 -19.21 10.41 -8.45
C LYS A 22 -19.17 9.90 -7.01
N PRO A 23 -20.14 9.10 -6.55
CA PRO A 23 -20.01 8.34 -5.34
C PRO A 23 -18.65 7.66 -5.25
N LEU A 24 -18.02 7.73 -4.09
CA LEU A 24 -16.65 7.28 -3.87
C LEU A 24 -16.63 5.99 -3.05
N ILE A 25 -15.79 5.03 -3.45
CA ILE A 25 -15.46 3.88 -2.63
C ILE A 25 -14.00 3.99 -2.19
N VAL A 26 -13.78 4.12 -0.89
CA VAL A 26 -12.44 4.06 -0.27
C VAL A 26 -12.17 2.64 0.18
N LYS A 27 -11.27 1.96 -0.51
CA LYS A 27 -10.88 0.58 -0.23
C LYS A 27 -9.44 0.50 0.29
N GLY A 28 -9.09 -0.57 0.95
CA GLY A 28 -7.74 -0.81 1.44
C GLY A 28 -7.71 -1.73 2.65
N PRO A 29 -6.53 -2.10 3.16
CA PRO A 29 -6.38 -2.98 4.30
C PRO A 29 -7.14 -2.51 5.54
N ARG A 30 -7.33 -3.39 6.50
CA ARG A 30 -7.88 -3.01 7.81
C ARG A 30 -6.93 -2.08 8.55
N GLN A 31 -7.50 -1.21 9.40
CA GLN A 31 -6.79 -0.34 10.33
C GLN A 31 -5.85 0.70 9.69
N VAL A 32 -5.98 0.97 8.37
CA VAL A 32 -5.22 2.04 7.69
C VAL A 32 -5.82 3.44 7.86
N GLY A 33 -6.94 3.57 8.61
CA GLY A 33 -7.54 4.87 8.96
C GLY A 33 -8.65 5.36 8.02
N LYS A 34 -9.26 4.49 7.20
CA LYS A 34 -10.34 4.87 6.25
C LYS A 34 -11.48 5.60 6.93
N THR A 35 -12.08 4.98 7.94
CA THR A 35 -13.25 5.51 8.68
C THR A 35 -12.94 6.85 9.32
N GLU A 36 -11.80 6.98 10.01
CA GLU A 36 -11.36 8.22 10.67
C GLU A 36 -11.20 9.38 9.67
N SER A 37 -10.55 9.13 8.54
CA SER A 37 -10.35 10.15 7.49
C SER A 37 -11.67 10.62 6.90
N ILE A 38 -12.61 9.70 6.59
CA ILE A 38 -13.90 10.04 5.98
C ILE A 38 -14.81 10.77 7.00
N GLN A 39 -14.90 10.30 8.22
CA GLN A 39 -15.70 10.96 9.28
C GLN A 39 -15.21 12.38 9.53
N ARG A 40 -13.90 12.57 9.64
CA ARG A 40 -13.30 13.87 9.81
C ARG A 40 -13.53 14.80 8.62
N PHE A 41 -13.38 14.30 7.41
CA PHE A 41 -13.70 15.06 6.20
C PHE A 41 -15.18 15.45 6.20
N GLY A 42 -16.08 14.53 6.52
CA GLY A 42 -17.52 14.75 6.60
C GLY A 42 -17.87 15.84 7.60
N SER A 43 -17.36 15.73 8.83
CA SER A 43 -17.64 16.70 9.92
C SER A 43 -17.17 18.13 9.63
N ARG A 44 -16.14 18.29 8.79
CA ARG A 44 -15.60 19.62 8.41
C ARG A 44 -16.29 20.25 7.22
N ASN A 45 -16.89 19.42 6.37
CA ASN A 45 -17.30 19.83 5.03
C ASN A 45 -18.81 19.77 4.80
N TYR A 46 -19.60 19.16 5.71
CA TYR A 46 -21.04 18.99 5.56
C TYR A 46 -21.76 19.38 6.84
N GLN A 47 -22.98 19.90 6.72
CA GLN A 47 -23.84 20.19 7.85
C GLN A 47 -24.46 18.92 8.45
N SER A 48 -24.63 17.88 7.62
CA SER A 48 -25.15 16.58 8.06
C SER A 48 -24.25 15.46 7.55
N VAL A 49 -23.88 14.54 8.44
CA VAL A 49 -23.19 13.30 8.10
C VAL A 49 -24.05 12.13 8.55
N ILE A 50 -24.52 11.36 7.58
CA ILE A 50 -25.30 10.15 7.83
C ILE A 50 -24.32 8.97 7.81
N TYR A 51 -23.81 8.61 8.99
CA TYR A 51 -22.90 7.48 9.16
C TYR A 51 -23.68 6.21 9.44
N ILE A 52 -23.40 5.14 8.69
CA ILE A 52 -23.98 3.81 8.84
C ILE A 52 -22.87 2.78 8.69
N ASN A 53 -22.59 2.04 9.76
CA ASN A 53 -21.68 0.90 9.78
C ASN A 53 -22.47 -0.41 9.75
N PHE A 54 -22.34 -1.20 8.70
CA PHE A 54 -23.13 -2.42 8.51
C PHE A 54 -22.75 -3.59 9.44
N VAL A 55 -21.61 -3.50 10.15
CA VAL A 55 -21.25 -4.43 11.23
C VAL A 55 -21.94 -4.04 12.53
N GLU A 56 -21.85 -2.75 12.90
CA GLU A 56 -22.38 -2.23 14.17
C GLU A 56 -23.89 -2.10 14.15
N GLU A 57 -24.47 -1.75 12.99
CA GLU A 57 -25.88 -1.51 12.81
C GLU A 57 -26.49 -2.39 11.69
N PRO A 58 -26.51 -3.74 11.86
CA PRO A 58 -26.98 -4.67 10.83
C PRO A 58 -28.45 -4.45 10.41
N LYS A 59 -29.25 -3.75 11.21
CA LYS A 59 -30.62 -3.36 10.87
C LYS A 59 -30.71 -2.59 9.54
N TYR A 60 -29.67 -1.80 9.21
CA TYR A 60 -29.66 -1.03 7.95
C TYR A 60 -29.42 -1.89 6.69
N LYS A 61 -29.13 -3.18 6.81
CA LYS A 61 -29.11 -4.09 5.66
C LYS A 61 -30.49 -4.25 4.99
N MET A 62 -31.55 -3.69 5.57
CA MET A 62 -32.91 -3.67 5.01
C MET A 62 -33.21 -2.43 4.14
N ILE A 63 -32.33 -1.44 4.06
CA ILE A 63 -32.62 -0.16 3.40
C ILE A 63 -32.85 -0.27 1.88
N THR A 64 -32.46 -1.38 1.27
CA THR A 64 -32.63 -1.66 -0.18
C THR A 64 -33.83 -2.56 -0.49
N THR A 65 -34.65 -2.95 0.48
CA THR A 65 -35.80 -3.86 0.29
C THR A 65 -36.85 -3.31 -0.69
N ASP A 66 -36.99 -1.98 -0.77
CA ASP A 66 -37.88 -1.29 -1.71
C ASP A 66 -37.16 -0.92 -3.03
N GLY A 67 -35.99 -1.53 -3.29
CA GLY A 67 -35.15 -1.28 -4.45
C GLY A 67 -34.03 -0.26 -4.22
N TYR A 68 -33.21 -0.06 -5.26
CA TYR A 68 -31.94 0.67 -5.16
C TYR A 68 -32.04 2.19 -5.42
N LYS A 69 -33.25 2.75 -5.67
CA LYS A 69 -33.40 4.20 -5.88
C LYS A 69 -32.99 4.98 -4.62
N ALA A 70 -32.24 6.07 -4.81
CA ALA A 70 -31.76 6.90 -3.70
C ALA A 70 -32.90 7.40 -2.80
N GLU A 71 -34.03 7.79 -3.39
CA GLU A 71 -35.23 8.21 -2.66
C GLU A 71 -35.74 7.14 -1.68
N ASN A 72 -35.82 5.87 -2.11
CA ASN A 72 -36.29 4.78 -1.27
C ASN A 72 -35.32 4.51 -0.12
N ILE A 73 -34.02 4.50 -0.39
CA ILE A 73 -32.96 4.28 0.60
C ILE A 73 -32.99 5.39 1.66
N VAL A 74 -33.02 6.66 1.23
CA VAL A 74 -33.10 7.82 2.12
C VAL A 74 -34.35 7.77 2.99
N LYS A 75 -35.53 7.46 2.40
CA LYS A 75 -36.80 7.30 3.11
C LYS A 75 -36.72 6.18 4.15
N ASN A 76 -36.15 5.04 3.82
CA ASN A 76 -36.00 3.91 4.72
C ASN A 76 -35.07 4.25 5.89
N ILE A 77 -33.92 4.90 5.63
CA ILE A 77 -33.01 5.37 6.68
C ILE A 77 -33.75 6.35 7.63
N SER A 78 -34.46 7.36 7.08
CA SER A 78 -35.20 8.34 7.90
C SER A 78 -36.34 7.72 8.73
N ARG A 79 -36.97 6.66 8.23
CA ARG A 79 -37.97 5.90 8.97
C ARG A 79 -37.42 5.08 10.11
N MET A 80 -36.22 4.50 9.88
CA MET A 80 -35.51 3.69 10.88
C MET A 80 -34.89 4.55 11.97
N ASP A 81 -34.48 5.77 11.63
CA ASP A 81 -33.89 6.73 12.56
C ASP A 81 -34.22 8.17 12.15
N PRO A 82 -35.26 8.77 12.76
CA PRO A 82 -35.67 10.16 12.47
C PRO A 82 -34.60 11.22 12.82
N SER A 83 -33.60 10.88 13.61
CA SER A 83 -32.48 11.79 13.93
C SER A 83 -31.55 12.02 12.76
N LYS A 84 -31.51 11.09 11.81
CA LYS A 84 -30.69 11.17 10.57
C LYS A 84 -31.39 12.11 9.58
N ARG A 85 -30.98 13.39 9.60
CA ARG A 85 -31.55 14.44 8.76
C ARG A 85 -30.78 14.60 7.46
N PHE A 86 -31.49 14.55 6.35
CA PHE A 86 -30.96 14.74 5.02
C PHE A 86 -31.18 16.18 4.53
N LEU A 87 -30.10 16.91 4.27
CA LEU A 87 -30.10 18.28 3.74
C LEU A 87 -29.55 18.21 2.30
N GLU A 88 -30.40 18.54 1.32
CA GLU A 88 -30.01 18.50 -0.09
C GLU A 88 -28.79 19.39 -0.35
N GLY A 89 -27.79 18.87 -1.06
CA GLY A 89 -26.52 19.54 -1.35
C GLY A 89 -25.57 19.69 -0.16
N ASN A 90 -25.97 19.30 1.07
CA ASN A 90 -25.14 19.50 2.28
C ASN A 90 -25.14 18.31 3.25
N THR A 91 -25.42 17.12 2.72
CA THR A 91 -25.33 15.84 3.45
C THR A 91 -24.31 14.94 2.80
N LEU A 92 -23.39 14.40 3.61
CA LEU A 92 -22.59 13.24 3.27
C LEU A 92 -23.24 11.98 3.83
N ILE A 93 -23.55 11.02 2.96
CA ILE A 93 -23.94 9.67 3.37
C ILE A 93 -22.67 8.82 3.37
N PHE A 94 -22.30 8.30 4.53
CA PHE A 94 -21.14 7.45 4.68
C PHE A 94 -21.54 6.02 5.08
N PHE A 95 -21.41 5.10 4.13
CA PHE A 95 -21.61 3.67 4.33
C PHE A 95 -20.28 2.99 4.61
N ASP A 96 -20.10 2.49 5.82
CA ASP A 96 -18.90 1.81 6.26
C ASP A 96 -19.07 0.28 6.29
N GLU A 97 -17.96 -0.45 6.13
CA GLU A 97 -17.92 -1.91 6.05
C GLU A 97 -18.78 -2.46 4.89
N LEU A 98 -18.60 -1.87 3.69
CA LEU A 98 -19.35 -2.19 2.47
C LEU A 98 -19.39 -3.70 2.14
N GLN A 99 -18.35 -4.46 2.50
CA GLN A 99 -18.31 -5.90 2.29
C GLN A 99 -19.39 -6.67 3.07
N GLU A 100 -19.92 -6.09 4.13
CA GLU A 100 -21.01 -6.68 4.92
C GLU A 100 -22.39 -6.47 4.29
N PHE A 101 -22.51 -5.48 3.38
CA PHE A 101 -23.75 -5.22 2.64
C PHE A 101 -23.42 -4.73 1.22
N PRO A 102 -23.00 -5.63 0.31
CA PRO A 102 -22.58 -5.30 -1.05
C PRO A 102 -23.64 -4.64 -1.93
N ASP A 103 -24.94 -4.79 -1.60
CA ASP A 103 -26.07 -4.20 -2.32
C ASP A 103 -25.96 -2.67 -2.48
N ILE A 104 -25.33 -2.00 -1.54
CA ILE A 104 -25.08 -0.55 -1.62
C ILE A 104 -24.21 -0.20 -2.82
N ALA A 105 -23.28 -1.05 -3.24
CA ALA A 105 -22.49 -0.80 -4.45
C ALA A 105 -23.36 -0.71 -5.71
N THR A 106 -24.48 -1.46 -5.75
CA THR A 106 -25.48 -1.36 -6.82
C THR A 106 -26.26 -0.04 -6.75
N ALA A 107 -26.52 0.45 -5.54
CA ALA A 107 -27.27 1.70 -5.33
C ALA A 107 -26.49 2.96 -5.73
N LEU A 108 -25.16 2.92 -5.78
CA LEU A 108 -24.32 4.09 -6.08
C LEU A 108 -24.65 4.77 -7.41
N LYS A 109 -25.01 3.99 -8.44
CA LYS A 109 -25.50 4.53 -9.71
C LYS A 109 -26.70 5.46 -9.52
N PHE A 110 -27.66 5.04 -8.68
CA PHE A 110 -28.89 5.80 -8.47
C PHE A 110 -28.64 7.05 -7.63
N PHE A 111 -27.69 7.02 -6.70
CA PHE A 111 -27.25 8.23 -5.99
C PHE A 111 -26.56 9.24 -6.92
N LYS A 112 -25.73 8.78 -7.87
CA LYS A 112 -25.14 9.68 -8.88
C LYS A 112 -26.19 10.32 -9.77
N ILE A 113 -27.22 9.57 -10.18
CA ILE A 113 -28.33 10.10 -11.00
C ILE A 113 -29.21 11.08 -10.21
N ASP A 114 -29.48 10.79 -8.94
CA ASP A 114 -30.27 11.62 -8.02
C ASP A 114 -29.57 12.97 -7.76
N GLY A 115 -28.27 12.93 -7.45
CA GLY A 115 -27.41 14.11 -7.31
C GLY A 115 -27.64 14.98 -6.07
N ARG A 116 -28.65 14.69 -5.22
CA ARG A 116 -28.97 15.50 -4.03
C ARG A 116 -27.98 15.32 -2.88
N PHE A 117 -27.32 14.18 -2.81
CA PHE A 117 -26.45 13.80 -1.67
C PHE A 117 -25.12 13.25 -2.16
N ASP A 118 -24.06 13.61 -1.46
CA ASP A 118 -22.76 13.00 -1.66
C ASP A 118 -22.69 11.65 -0.91
N VAL A 119 -22.08 10.65 -1.54
CA VAL A 119 -21.96 9.31 -0.97
C VAL A 119 -20.53 8.85 -0.98
N ILE A 120 -20.03 8.43 0.18
CA ILE A 120 -18.76 7.73 0.33
C ILE A 120 -19.04 6.37 0.97
N CYS A 121 -18.45 5.34 0.41
CA CYS A 121 -18.40 4.01 1.02
C CYS A 121 -16.98 3.69 1.44
N SER A 122 -16.81 2.96 2.53
CA SER A 122 -15.52 2.33 2.83
C SER A 122 -15.67 0.85 3.12
N GLY A 123 -14.59 0.12 2.92
CA GLY A 123 -14.55 -1.30 3.26
C GLY A 123 -13.15 -1.86 3.21
N SER A 124 -12.92 -2.84 4.09
CA SER A 124 -11.74 -3.67 4.07
C SER A 124 -12.01 -4.92 3.21
N MET A 125 -10.97 -5.50 2.62
CA MET A 125 -11.07 -6.77 1.88
C MET A 125 -12.07 -6.74 0.69
N LEU A 126 -12.33 -5.56 0.13
CA LEU A 126 -13.30 -5.37 -0.96
C LEU A 126 -12.95 -6.19 -2.21
N GLY A 127 -11.67 -6.40 -2.51
CA GLY A 127 -11.24 -7.24 -3.64
C GLY A 127 -11.79 -8.66 -3.57
N ILE A 128 -11.91 -9.20 -2.37
CA ILE A 128 -12.37 -10.57 -2.11
C ILE A 128 -13.88 -10.71 -2.29
N ASN A 129 -14.66 -9.69 -1.88
CA ASN A 129 -16.12 -9.75 -1.86
C ASN A 129 -16.80 -9.15 -3.10
N TYR A 130 -16.06 -8.46 -4.01
CA TYR A 130 -16.63 -7.91 -5.25
C TYR A 130 -17.29 -8.95 -6.14
N ARG A 131 -16.91 -10.22 -6.03
CA ARG A 131 -17.56 -11.33 -6.77
C ARG A 131 -19.02 -11.56 -6.37
N LYS A 132 -19.46 -11.03 -5.22
CA LYS A 132 -20.85 -11.15 -4.71
C LYS A 132 -21.75 -9.98 -5.11
N ILE A 133 -21.24 -8.95 -5.80
CA ILE A 133 -21.99 -7.76 -6.18
C ILE A 133 -22.69 -8.00 -7.53
N GLU A 134 -24.02 -7.91 -7.56
CA GLU A 134 -24.82 -8.12 -8.79
C GLU A 134 -24.52 -7.08 -9.87
N SER A 135 -24.32 -5.80 -9.47
CA SER A 135 -23.97 -4.71 -10.37
C SER A 135 -23.05 -3.70 -9.68
N ASN A 136 -21.82 -3.57 -10.18
CA ASN A 136 -20.78 -2.74 -9.56
C ASN A 136 -20.83 -1.26 -9.98
N SER A 137 -22.00 -0.72 -10.38
CA SER A 137 -22.17 0.68 -10.78
C SER A 137 -21.06 1.23 -11.69
N VAL A 138 -20.61 0.43 -12.66
CA VAL A 138 -19.50 0.76 -13.57
C VAL A 138 -19.79 2.10 -14.27
N GLY A 139 -18.82 3.01 -14.25
CA GLY A 139 -18.95 4.35 -14.82
C GLY A 139 -19.65 5.39 -13.93
N TYR A 140 -20.32 4.97 -12.85
CA TYR A 140 -21.08 5.83 -11.92
C TYR A 140 -20.45 6.01 -10.55
N LYS A 141 -19.30 5.39 -10.32
CA LYS A 141 -18.52 5.52 -9.09
C LYS A 141 -17.04 5.79 -9.38
N SER A 142 -16.32 6.30 -8.41
CA SER A 142 -14.87 6.36 -8.37
C SER A 142 -14.34 5.54 -7.21
N ASP A 143 -13.11 5.06 -7.35
CA ASP A 143 -12.43 4.28 -6.31
C ASP A 143 -11.18 5.04 -5.86
N TYR A 144 -10.88 4.96 -4.56
CA TYR A 144 -9.62 5.38 -3.96
C TYR A 144 -9.05 4.23 -3.16
N GLU A 145 -7.79 3.88 -3.42
CA GLU A 145 -7.09 2.87 -2.66
C GLU A 145 -6.24 3.53 -1.58
N MET A 146 -6.56 3.22 -0.31
CA MET A 146 -5.87 3.75 0.85
C MET A 146 -4.95 2.68 1.45
N PHE A 147 -3.67 3.01 1.54
CA PHE A 147 -2.65 2.16 2.15
C PHE A 147 -2.35 2.58 3.59
N SER A 148 -1.50 1.83 4.30
CA SER A 148 -0.81 2.35 5.48
C SER A 148 0.00 3.59 5.10
N MET A 149 0.36 4.43 6.07
CA MET A 149 1.09 5.68 5.82
C MET A 149 2.37 5.40 5.06
N ASP A 150 2.66 6.21 4.05
CA ASP A 150 3.97 6.19 3.42
C ASP A 150 4.97 7.08 4.18
N PHE A 151 6.20 7.13 3.70
CA PHE A 151 7.24 7.88 4.41
C PHE A 151 6.96 9.39 4.45
N GLU A 152 6.32 9.97 3.43
CA GLU A 152 5.90 11.37 3.42
C GLU A 152 4.85 11.66 4.51
N GLU A 153 3.83 10.80 4.63
CA GLU A 153 2.82 10.91 5.67
C GLU A 153 3.42 10.72 7.08
N PHE A 154 4.45 9.87 7.20
CA PHE A 154 5.22 9.71 8.43
C PHE A 154 6.03 10.97 8.75
N LEU A 155 6.66 11.61 7.76
CA LEU A 155 7.35 12.89 7.95
C LEU A 155 6.38 13.98 8.44
N TRP A 156 5.17 14.07 7.86
CA TRP A 156 4.14 14.97 8.35
C TRP A 156 3.75 14.68 9.81
N ALA A 157 3.63 13.40 10.19
CA ALA A 157 3.35 13.02 11.57
C ALA A 157 4.46 13.41 12.54
N LYS A 158 5.72 13.43 12.08
CA LYS A 158 6.90 13.92 12.82
C LYS A 158 7.00 15.44 12.88
N GLY A 159 6.10 16.18 12.18
CA GLY A 159 6.06 17.65 12.17
C GLY A 159 6.84 18.30 11.02
N TYR A 160 7.36 17.53 10.08
CA TYR A 160 7.92 18.07 8.83
C TYR A 160 6.81 18.48 7.87
N ASP A 161 7.05 19.50 7.07
CA ASP A 161 6.09 20.04 6.12
C ASP A 161 6.36 19.61 4.68
N ASP A 162 5.52 20.12 3.78
CA ASP A 162 5.65 19.82 2.35
C ASP A 162 6.91 20.46 1.75
N VAL A 163 7.44 21.57 2.33
CA VAL A 163 8.67 22.23 1.87
C VAL A 163 9.87 21.32 2.06
N PHE A 164 9.99 20.66 3.23
CA PHE A 164 11.05 19.68 3.48
C PHE A 164 11.05 18.53 2.46
N VAL A 165 9.87 18.07 2.07
CA VAL A 165 9.73 17.01 1.07
C VAL A 165 10.10 17.48 -0.34
N GLU A 166 9.72 18.72 -0.70
CA GLU A 166 10.10 19.30 -1.99
C GLU A 166 11.61 19.55 -2.10
N GLU A 167 12.27 20.00 -1.03
CA GLU A 167 13.74 20.11 -0.98
C GLU A 167 14.42 18.76 -1.25
N MET A 168 13.89 17.66 -0.68
CA MET A 168 14.42 16.32 -0.98
C MET A 168 14.25 15.96 -2.47
N LEU A 169 13.14 16.32 -3.08
CA LEU A 169 12.89 16.10 -4.50
C LEU A 169 13.83 16.94 -5.38
N GLU A 170 14.07 18.21 -5.02
CA GLU A 170 15.01 19.10 -5.71
C GLU A 170 16.43 18.53 -5.69
N HIS A 171 16.89 17.97 -4.57
CA HIS A 171 18.16 17.26 -4.49
C HIS A 171 18.26 16.13 -5.51
N MET A 172 17.19 15.32 -5.66
CA MET A 172 17.14 14.24 -6.65
C MET A 172 17.16 14.78 -8.09
N GLN A 173 16.36 15.80 -8.40
CA GLN A 173 16.24 16.38 -9.74
C GLN A 173 17.52 17.05 -10.21
N ASN A 174 18.19 17.76 -9.31
CA ASN A 174 19.45 18.48 -9.60
C ASN A 174 20.68 17.59 -9.41
N LEU A 175 20.52 16.34 -9.00
CA LEU A 175 21.61 15.41 -8.66
C LEU A 175 22.61 16.03 -7.65
N THR A 176 22.09 16.83 -6.73
CA THR A 176 22.87 17.53 -5.70
C THR A 176 22.93 16.66 -4.44
N PRO A 177 24.12 16.28 -3.96
CA PRO A 177 24.22 15.54 -2.70
C PRO A 177 23.64 16.29 -1.52
N PHE A 178 22.98 15.56 -0.60
CA PHE A 178 22.60 16.07 0.72
C PHE A 178 23.85 16.41 1.53
N ASN A 179 23.79 17.43 2.38
CA ASN A 179 24.86 17.66 3.35
C ASN A 179 24.85 16.59 4.49
N GLU A 180 25.85 16.61 5.36
CA GLU A 180 26.00 15.59 6.41
C GLU A 180 24.83 15.59 7.41
N VAL A 181 24.27 16.76 7.74
CA VAL A 181 23.13 16.88 8.66
C VAL A 181 21.87 16.35 8.03
N GLU A 182 21.58 16.72 6.79
CA GLU A 182 20.43 16.22 6.03
C GLU A 182 20.48 14.71 5.87
N MET A 183 21.63 14.15 5.48
CA MET A 183 21.84 12.70 5.36
C MET A 183 21.59 11.99 6.70
N ALA A 184 22.10 12.52 7.79
CA ALA A 184 21.94 11.90 9.12
C ALA A 184 20.47 11.92 9.56
N VAL A 185 19.81 13.09 9.49
CA VAL A 185 18.41 13.26 9.89
C VAL A 185 17.48 12.40 9.05
N CYS A 186 17.58 12.48 7.71
CA CYS A 186 16.71 11.70 6.83
C CYS A 186 16.93 10.20 6.98
N SER A 187 18.17 9.77 7.20
CA SER A 187 18.48 8.34 7.40
C SER A 187 17.93 7.81 8.73
N GLU A 188 17.96 8.60 9.80
CA GLU A 188 17.38 8.25 11.10
C GLU A 188 15.85 8.16 11.01
N LEU A 189 15.19 9.19 10.44
CA LEU A 189 13.74 9.20 10.21
C LEU A 189 13.28 8.01 9.37
N PHE A 190 14.05 7.67 8.33
CA PHE A 190 13.73 6.54 7.48
C PHE A 190 13.92 5.19 8.19
N LEU A 191 14.93 5.06 9.05
CA LEU A 191 15.12 3.87 9.87
C LEU A 191 13.96 3.70 10.85
N ASP A 192 13.53 4.78 11.51
CA ASP A 192 12.34 4.78 12.37
C ASP A 192 11.12 4.27 11.59
N TYR A 193 10.88 4.82 10.40
CA TYR A 193 9.78 4.38 9.54
C TYR A 193 9.91 2.91 9.11
N CYS A 194 11.09 2.44 8.75
CA CYS A 194 11.31 1.04 8.39
C CYS A 194 10.92 0.07 9.52
N ILE A 195 11.16 0.46 10.78
CA ILE A 195 10.87 -0.35 11.96
C ILE A 195 9.41 -0.25 12.37
N LEU A 196 8.85 0.96 12.37
CA LEU A 196 7.48 1.24 12.78
C LEU A 196 6.46 0.84 11.72
N GLY A 197 6.83 0.98 10.44
CA GLY A 197 5.90 0.92 9.32
C GLY A 197 4.97 2.13 9.28
N GLY A 198 3.91 2.00 8.49
CA GLY A 198 2.94 3.07 8.26
C GLY A 198 1.56 2.81 8.88
N MET A 199 1.39 1.82 9.75
CA MET A 199 0.09 1.58 10.40
C MET A 199 -0.24 2.73 11.34
N PRO A 200 -1.38 3.46 11.15
CA PRO A 200 -1.66 4.70 11.89
C PRO A 200 -1.65 4.56 13.41
N ALA A 201 -2.11 3.40 13.93
CA ALA A 201 -2.10 3.15 15.38
C ALA A 201 -0.66 3.07 15.92
N VAL A 202 0.26 2.45 15.17
CA VAL A 202 1.68 2.32 15.53
C VAL A 202 2.38 3.68 15.49
N VAL A 203 2.17 4.43 14.40
CA VAL A 203 2.76 5.77 14.22
C VAL A 203 2.24 6.72 15.30
N ARG A 204 0.95 6.67 15.62
CA ARG A 204 0.35 7.51 16.68
C ARG A 204 0.98 7.23 18.03
N GLU A 205 1.11 5.96 18.41
CA GLU A 205 1.74 5.55 19.66
C GLU A 205 3.16 6.09 19.78
N PHE A 206 3.95 5.97 18.69
CA PHE A 206 5.30 6.50 18.62
C PHE A 206 5.35 8.03 18.75
N ILE A 207 4.47 8.75 18.07
CA ILE A 207 4.43 10.23 18.13
C ILE A 207 3.98 10.72 19.51
N GLU A 208 2.98 10.09 20.13
CA GLU A 208 2.45 10.49 21.45
C GLU A 208 3.46 10.21 22.58
N LYS A 209 4.24 9.13 22.49
CA LYS A 209 5.25 8.77 23.49
C LYS A 209 6.64 9.34 23.23
N GLY A 210 6.94 9.73 21.99
CA GLY A 210 8.27 10.20 21.58
C GLY A 210 9.36 9.10 21.54
N ASN A 211 8.97 7.82 21.62
CA ASN A 211 9.88 6.67 21.60
C ASN A 211 9.15 5.41 21.10
N PHE A 212 9.86 4.27 20.99
CA PHE A 212 9.29 3.00 20.51
C PHE A 212 8.43 2.26 21.55
N GLU A 213 8.32 2.77 22.79
CA GLU A 213 7.57 2.10 23.85
C GLU A 213 6.08 1.95 23.49
N GLY A 214 5.57 0.75 23.56
CA GLY A 214 4.20 0.39 23.16
C GLY A 214 3.99 0.14 21.68
N SER A 215 4.79 0.75 20.78
CA SER A 215 4.62 0.58 19.34
C SER A 215 4.72 -0.87 18.89
N LEU A 216 5.64 -1.66 19.45
CA LEU A 216 5.77 -3.09 19.15
C LEU A 216 4.57 -3.91 19.63
N GLU A 217 3.99 -3.56 20.76
CA GLU A 217 2.78 -4.23 21.27
C GLU A 217 1.62 -3.99 20.31
N VAL A 218 1.45 -2.75 19.85
CA VAL A 218 0.44 -2.40 18.83
C VAL A 218 0.67 -3.18 17.53
N GLN A 219 1.93 -3.28 17.05
CA GLN A 219 2.26 -4.07 15.86
C GLN A 219 1.94 -5.56 16.05
N ARG A 220 2.26 -6.15 17.21
CA ARG A 220 1.94 -7.56 17.51
C ARG A 220 0.44 -7.79 17.56
N GLN A 221 -0.32 -6.86 18.12
CA GLN A 221 -1.78 -6.94 18.13
C GLN A 221 -2.34 -6.88 16.71
N LEU A 222 -1.81 -6.00 15.84
CA LEU A 222 -2.20 -5.94 14.44
C LEU A 222 -1.96 -7.27 13.70
N ILE A 223 -0.83 -7.93 13.94
CA ILE A 223 -0.54 -9.26 13.38
C ILE A 223 -1.54 -10.30 13.89
N ALA A 224 -1.90 -10.26 15.17
CA ALA A 224 -2.90 -11.16 15.74
C ALA A 224 -4.28 -10.93 15.09
N ASP A 225 -4.71 -9.67 14.96
CA ASP A 225 -5.96 -9.29 14.30
C ASP A 225 -6.00 -9.75 12.85
N TYR A 226 -4.90 -9.60 12.08
CA TYR A 226 -4.80 -10.09 10.70
C TYR A 226 -4.93 -11.62 10.61
N LYS A 227 -4.34 -12.35 11.56
CA LYS A 227 -4.51 -13.82 11.63
C LYS A 227 -5.94 -14.22 11.97
N GLU A 228 -6.64 -13.45 12.79
CA GLU A 228 -8.07 -13.65 13.07
C GLU A 228 -8.93 -13.35 11.83
N ASP A 229 -8.60 -12.28 11.08
CA ASP A 229 -9.26 -11.96 9.82
C ASP A 229 -9.11 -13.08 8.79
N ILE A 230 -7.92 -13.66 8.66
CA ILE A 230 -7.70 -14.82 7.79
C ILE A 230 -8.66 -15.96 8.19
N ARG A 231 -8.77 -16.25 9.50
CA ARG A 231 -9.67 -17.30 10.00
C ARG A 231 -11.15 -16.97 9.75
N LYS A 232 -11.54 -15.71 9.83
CA LYS A 232 -12.93 -15.27 9.68
C LYS A 232 -13.37 -15.20 8.22
N TYR A 233 -12.54 -14.64 7.34
CA TYR A 233 -12.94 -14.23 5.98
C TYR A 233 -12.47 -15.16 4.86
N ALA A 234 -11.58 -16.11 5.13
CA ALA A 234 -11.11 -17.09 4.14
C ALA A 234 -12.12 -18.23 3.93
N GLU A 235 -13.39 -17.88 3.68
CA GLU A 235 -14.46 -18.86 3.42
C GLU A 235 -14.19 -19.67 2.16
N GLY A 236 -14.38 -20.98 2.25
CA GLY A 236 -14.23 -21.93 1.12
C GLY A 236 -12.78 -22.15 0.68
N MET A 237 -11.81 -21.53 1.36
CA MET A 237 -10.37 -21.74 1.15
C MET A 237 -9.74 -22.39 2.38
N ASP A 238 -8.59 -23.00 2.18
CA ASP A 238 -7.83 -23.57 3.28
C ASP A 238 -7.14 -22.48 4.11
N GLN A 239 -7.78 -22.06 5.22
CA GLN A 239 -7.28 -21.06 6.16
C GLN A 239 -5.87 -21.40 6.66
N THR A 240 -5.59 -22.68 6.89
CA THR A 240 -4.27 -23.16 7.33
C THR A 240 -3.21 -22.85 6.27
N ARG A 241 -3.52 -23.03 4.98
CA ARG A 241 -2.57 -22.72 3.89
C ARG A 241 -2.30 -21.23 3.81
N ILE A 242 -3.33 -20.39 3.94
CA ILE A 242 -3.18 -18.92 3.92
C ILE A 242 -2.29 -18.48 5.09
N LEU A 243 -2.57 -18.96 6.31
CA LEU A 243 -1.76 -18.69 7.50
C LEU A 243 -0.31 -19.15 7.33
N ASN A 244 -0.11 -20.34 6.76
CA ASN A 244 1.22 -20.87 6.50
C ASN A 244 2.00 -19.99 5.51
N VAL A 245 1.37 -19.53 4.42
CA VAL A 245 2.01 -18.56 3.50
C VAL A 245 2.38 -17.29 4.24
N PHE A 246 1.43 -16.68 4.95
CA PHE A 246 1.63 -15.44 5.69
C PHE A 246 2.80 -15.54 6.68
N ASN A 247 2.82 -16.58 7.51
CA ASN A 247 3.88 -16.78 8.51
C ASN A 247 5.28 -17.07 7.91
N HIS A 248 5.36 -17.53 6.64
CA HIS A 248 6.65 -17.83 6.00
C HIS A 248 7.26 -16.65 5.24
N ILE A 249 6.59 -15.50 5.14
CA ILE A 249 7.10 -14.32 4.42
C ILE A 249 8.44 -13.85 5.00
N PRO A 250 8.58 -13.57 6.32
CA PRO A 250 9.84 -13.07 6.87
C PRO A 250 11.00 -14.04 6.64
N VAL A 251 10.75 -15.33 6.85
CA VAL A 251 11.77 -16.38 6.71
C VAL A 251 12.26 -16.52 5.27
N GLN A 252 11.39 -16.31 4.28
CA GLN A 252 11.77 -16.45 2.88
C GLN A 252 12.42 -15.18 2.33
N LEU A 253 12.02 -14.00 2.80
CA LEU A 253 12.69 -12.74 2.46
C LEU A 253 14.10 -12.64 3.03
N ALA A 254 14.36 -13.26 4.18
CA ALA A 254 15.68 -13.31 4.83
C ALA A 254 16.68 -14.24 4.14
N LYS A 255 16.35 -14.86 3.01
CA LYS A 255 17.27 -15.73 2.25
C LYS A 255 17.95 -14.98 1.11
N ASP A 256 19.12 -15.45 0.70
CA ASP A 256 19.81 -14.93 -0.50
C ASP A 256 18.93 -15.04 -1.75
N ASN A 257 18.22 -16.17 -1.91
CA ASN A 257 17.22 -16.34 -2.96
C ASN A 257 15.82 -16.04 -2.39
N LYS A 258 15.33 -14.84 -2.65
CA LYS A 258 14.03 -14.32 -2.16
C LYS A 258 12.83 -14.81 -2.97
N LYS A 259 13.03 -15.64 -4.01
CA LYS A 259 11.92 -16.32 -4.70
C LYS A 259 11.10 -17.10 -3.69
N PHE A 260 9.81 -16.83 -3.62
CA PHE A 260 8.92 -17.53 -2.69
C PHE A 260 8.75 -18.99 -3.11
N GLN A 261 9.11 -19.92 -2.24
CA GLN A 261 9.12 -21.35 -2.50
C GLN A 261 8.00 -22.03 -1.70
N ILE A 262 6.93 -22.40 -2.38
CA ILE A 262 5.78 -23.12 -1.77
C ILE A 262 6.22 -24.41 -1.09
N SER A 263 7.18 -25.15 -1.66
CA SER A 263 7.71 -26.38 -1.07
C SER A 263 8.38 -26.19 0.31
N LYS A 264 8.71 -24.94 0.68
CA LYS A 264 9.25 -24.59 2.00
C LYS A 264 8.14 -24.21 3.00
N VAL A 265 6.92 -23.96 2.52
CA VAL A 265 5.77 -23.63 3.39
C VAL A 265 5.20 -24.90 4.04
N ALA A 266 5.09 -25.99 3.28
CA ALA A 266 4.65 -27.28 3.78
C ALA A 266 5.21 -28.43 2.93
N SER A 267 5.45 -29.59 3.55
CA SER A 267 5.90 -30.79 2.83
C SER A 267 4.87 -31.21 1.78
N GLY A 268 5.32 -31.46 0.54
CA GLY A 268 4.45 -31.84 -0.58
C GLY A 268 3.57 -30.74 -1.15
N ALA A 269 3.74 -29.48 -0.70
CA ALA A 269 2.98 -28.35 -1.19
C ALA A 269 3.25 -28.07 -2.67
N ARG A 270 2.18 -27.84 -3.45
CA ARG A 270 2.24 -27.53 -4.89
C ARG A 270 1.68 -26.14 -5.15
N PHE A 271 2.22 -25.44 -6.13
CA PHE A 271 1.79 -24.09 -6.50
C PHE A 271 0.28 -23.98 -6.75
N ARG A 272 -0.30 -24.93 -7.50
CA ARG A 272 -1.74 -24.92 -7.83
C ARG A 272 -2.65 -24.90 -6.60
N ASP A 273 -2.18 -25.48 -5.46
CA ASP A 273 -2.97 -25.61 -4.24
C ASP A 273 -2.87 -24.34 -3.37
N TYR A 274 -1.89 -23.46 -3.63
CA TYR A 274 -1.58 -22.26 -2.87
C TYR A 274 -1.80 -20.95 -3.64
N ARG A 275 -1.97 -21.00 -4.98
CA ARG A 275 -2.17 -19.81 -5.82
C ARG A 275 -3.30 -18.92 -5.27
N GLY A 276 -4.48 -19.49 -5.06
CA GLY A 276 -5.62 -18.75 -4.52
C GLY A 276 -5.38 -18.18 -3.11
N CYS A 277 -4.53 -18.83 -2.29
CA CYS A 277 -4.16 -18.35 -0.98
C CYS A 277 -3.29 -17.08 -1.06
N ILE A 278 -2.36 -17.04 -2.02
CA ILE A 278 -1.48 -15.90 -2.25
C ILE A 278 -2.26 -14.72 -2.84
N GLU A 279 -3.11 -14.99 -3.84
CA GLU A 279 -4.00 -13.99 -4.42
C GLU A 279 -4.91 -13.38 -3.35
N TRP A 280 -5.45 -14.22 -2.45
CA TRP A 280 -6.28 -13.77 -1.33
C TRP A 280 -5.54 -12.81 -0.40
N LEU A 281 -4.30 -13.13 0.01
CA LEU A 281 -3.47 -12.26 0.86
C LEU A 281 -3.14 -10.92 0.17
N ASN A 282 -2.90 -10.96 -1.14
CA ASN A 282 -2.65 -9.75 -1.92
C ASN A 282 -3.92 -8.88 -2.04
N ASP A 283 -5.06 -9.50 -2.34
CA ASP A 283 -6.34 -8.80 -2.44
C ASP A 283 -6.77 -8.20 -1.09
N ALA A 284 -6.43 -8.89 0.02
CA ALA A 284 -6.63 -8.39 1.37
C ALA A 284 -5.69 -7.21 1.74
N GLY A 285 -4.68 -6.94 0.92
CA GLY A 285 -3.68 -5.91 1.16
C GLY A 285 -2.71 -6.25 2.28
N MET A 286 -2.49 -7.54 2.54
CA MET A 286 -1.52 -8.02 3.54
C MET A 286 -0.14 -8.25 2.95
N VAL A 287 -0.09 -8.54 1.65
CA VAL A 287 1.16 -8.80 0.92
C VAL A 287 1.13 -8.11 -0.45
N ASN A 288 2.31 -7.92 -1.02
CA ASN A 288 2.51 -7.46 -2.38
C ASN A 288 3.22 -8.56 -3.17
N ILE A 289 2.65 -8.96 -4.31
CA ILE A 289 3.23 -9.97 -5.19
C ILE A 289 4.15 -9.28 -6.19
N CYS A 290 5.41 -9.74 -6.26
CA CYS A 290 6.38 -9.31 -7.26
C CYS A 290 6.66 -10.45 -8.23
N TYR A 291 6.18 -10.35 -9.47
CA TYR A 291 6.31 -11.42 -10.46
C TYR A 291 7.65 -11.39 -11.21
N CYS A 292 8.16 -12.58 -11.56
CA CYS A 292 9.35 -12.69 -12.40
C CYS A 292 9.00 -12.42 -13.86
N MET A 293 9.63 -11.43 -14.49
CA MET A 293 9.48 -11.21 -15.92
C MET A 293 10.10 -12.35 -16.72
N ASN A 294 9.47 -12.70 -17.85
CA ASN A 294 10.01 -13.64 -18.81
C ASN A 294 11.24 -13.03 -19.53
N PHE A 295 11.10 -11.75 -19.89
CA PHE A 295 12.17 -10.94 -20.47
C PHE A 295 11.98 -9.47 -20.07
N PRO A 296 13.05 -8.70 -19.78
CA PRO A 296 12.91 -7.29 -19.39
C PRO A 296 12.68 -6.40 -20.62
N GLU A 297 11.42 -6.29 -21.01
CA GLU A 297 10.91 -5.45 -22.12
C GLU A 297 9.48 -4.96 -21.83
N LEU A 298 9.05 -3.97 -22.57
CA LEU A 298 7.65 -3.48 -22.53
C LEU A 298 6.76 -4.29 -23.49
N PRO A 299 5.46 -4.50 -23.19
CA PRO A 299 4.76 -4.08 -21.97
C PRO A 299 5.01 -5.05 -20.80
N LEU A 300 5.05 -4.53 -19.57
CA LEU A 300 5.21 -5.36 -18.35
C LEU A 300 4.05 -6.33 -18.14
N LYS A 301 2.81 -5.85 -18.38
CA LYS A 301 1.60 -6.64 -18.16
C LYS A 301 1.49 -7.76 -19.21
N GLY A 302 1.44 -8.99 -18.72
CA GLY A 302 1.42 -10.20 -19.58
C GLY A 302 2.80 -10.77 -19.91
N ASN A 303 3.90 -10.08 -19.55
CA ASN A 303 5.27 -10.53 -19.79
C ASN A 303 5.93 -11.04 -18.50
N TYR A 304 5.26 -11.93 -17.78
CA TYR A 304 5.78 -12.52 -16.53
C TYR A 304 5.32 -13.98 -16.35
N ASP A 305 6.07 -14.72 -15.53
CA ASP A 305 5.75 -16.09 -15.12
C ASP A 305 4.99 -16.05 -13.78
N GLU A 306 3.70 -16.40 -13.81
CA GLU A 306 2.84 -16.43 -12.61
C GLU A 306 3.31 -17.43 -11.56
N THR A 307 4.17 -18.39 -11.92
CA THR A 307 4.70 -19.41 -11.01
C THR A 307 6.01 -19.00 -10.33
N LYS A 308 6.61 -17.89 -10.77
CA LYS A 308 7.85 -17.34 -10.23
C LYS A 308 7.58 -15.96 -9.64
N TYR A 309 7.60 -15.83 -8.32
CA TYR A 309 7.32 -14.58 -7.63
C TYR A 309 8.09 -14.45 -6.31
N LYS A 310 8.25 -13.22 -5.86
CA LYS A 310 8.62 -12.84 -4.49
C LYS A 310 7.36 -12.33 -3.78
N LEU A 311 7.29 -12.49 -2.46
CA LEU A 311 6.23 -11.91 -1.62
C LEU A 311 6.85 -10.91 -0.66
N TYR A 312 6.34 -9.69 -0.67
CA TYR A 312 6.69 -8.64 0.27
C TYR A 312 5.52 -8.39 1.22
N SER A 313 5.82 -8.02 2.47
CA SER A 313 4.79 -7.50 3.37
C SER A 313 4.26 -6.17 2.82
N ALA A 314 2.96 -5.94 2.94
CA ALA A 314 2.36 -4.67 2.52
C ALA A 314 2.73 -3.48 3.45
N ASP A 315 3.29 -3.78 4.63
CA ASP A 315 3.78 -2.80 5.59
C ASP A 315 5.04 -3.33 6.28
N SER A 316 6.08 -2.50 6.32
CA SER A 316 7.40 -2.88 6.87
C SER A 316 7.35 -3.11 8.38
N GLY A 317 6.56 -2.34 9.12
CA GLY A 317 6.40 -2.53 10.56
C GLY A 317 5.74 -3.85 10.92
N LEU A 318 4.79 -4.31 10.09
CA LEU A 318 4.19 -5.63 10.24
C LEU A 318 5.20 -6.75 9.94
N LEU A 319 6.09 -6.55 8.95
CA LEU A 319 7.20 -7.48 8.69
C LEU A 319 8.12 -7.57 9.89
N VAL A 320 8.51 -6.44 10.49
CA VAL A 320 9.35 -6.38 11.70
C VAL A 320 8.67 -7.07 12.88
N ALA A 321 7.35 -6.86 13.07
CA ALA A 321 6.59 -7.50 14.14
C ALA A 321 6.51 -9.03 14.05
N MET A 322 6.78 -9.59 12.86
CA MET A 322 6.84 -11.05 12.65
C MET A 322 8.22 -11.65 12.93
N LEU A 323 9.25 -10.85 13.23
CA LEU A 323 10.57 -11.32 13.65
C LEU A 323 10.59 -11.64 15.16
N ASP A 324 11.62 -12.35 15.60
CA ASP A 324 11.86 -12.54 17.04
C ASP A 324 12.26 -11.22 17.74
N GLU A 325 12.16 -11.21 19.07
CA GLU A 325 12.38 -10.00 19.87
C GLU A 325 13.82 -9.51 19.78
N GLU A 326 14.78 -10.42 19.73
CA GLU A 326 16.19 -10.11 19.61
C GLU A 326 16.50 -9.43 18.27
N ALA A 327 15.93 -9.93 17.16
CA ALA A 327 16.09 -9.32 15.84
C ALA A 327 15.45 -7.92 15.77
N GLN A 328 14.29 -7.74 16.41
CA GLN A 328 13.64 -6.42 16.51
C GLN A 328 14.51 -5.42 17.30
N GLU A 329 15.10 -5.84 18.42
CA GLU A 329 15.99 -4.99 19.22
C GLU A 329 17.28 -4.64 18.47
N ASP A 330 17.84 -5.60 17.76
CA ASP A 330 19.04 -5.38 16.93
C ASP A 330 18.77 -4.40 15.77
N LEU A 331 17.58 -4.44 15.16
CA LEU A 331 17.17 -3.46 14.15
C LEU A 331 17.07 -2.05 14.75
N ARG A 332 16.43 -1.91 15.94
CA ARG A 332 16.32 -0.62 16.66
C ARG A 332 17.67 -0.05 17.06
N SER A 333 18.57 -0.91 17.50
CA SER A 333 19.95 -0.52 17.84
C SER A 333 20.82 -0.26 16.60
N ASN A 334 20.23 -0.25 15.40
CA ASN A 334 20.90 -0.09 14.11
C ASN A 334 22.10 -1.05 13.92
N LYS A 335 22.05 -2.22 14.57
CA LYS A 335 23.08 -3.25 14.40
C LYS A 335 23.01 -3.82 12.98
N ASN A 336 24.14 -4.25 12.48
CA ASN A 336 24.22 -4.83 11.14
C ASN A 336 23.75 -6.28 11.16
N LEU A 337 22.46 -6.51 10.95
CA LEU A 337 21.85 -7.84 10.85
C LEU A 337 22.03 -8.50 9.46
N GLY A 338 22.89 -7.95 8.61
CA GLY A 338 23.25 -8.53 7.31
C GLY A 338 22.03 -8.76 6.42
N VAL A 339 21.59 -10.02 6.34
CA VAL A 339 20.51 -10.46 5.44
C VAL A 339 19.15 -9.84 5.80
N TYR A 340 18.80 -9.75 7.08
CA TYR A 340 17.53 -9.17 7.54
C TYR A 340 17.40 -7.70 7.16
N LYS A 341 18.48 -6.92 7.32
CA LYS A 341 18.48 -5.50 6.96
C LYS A 341 18.32 -5.30 5.46
N GLY A 342 18.98 -6.15 4.66
CA GLY A 342 18.80 -6.16 3.20
C GLY A 342 17.38 -6.53 2.78
N ALA A 343 16.76 -7.52 3.46
CA ALA A 343 15.38 -7.93 3.22
C ALA A 343 14.39 -6.81 3.58
N LEU A 344 14.60 -6.14 4.72
CA LEU A 344 13.75 -5.04 5.16
C LEU A 344 13.79 -3.86 4.17
N TYR A 345 14.98 -3.43 3.74
CA TYR A 345 15.09 -2.33 2.77
C TYR A 345 14.48 -2.70 1.41
N GLU A 346 14.66 -3.93 0.92
CA GLU A 346 13.99 -4.37 -0.32
C GLU A 346 12.47 -4.39 -0.16
N ASN A 347 11.95 -4.83 1.02
CA ASN A 347 10.51 -4.77 1.30
C ASN A 347 10.00 -3.33 1.30
N VAL A 348 10.68 -2.40 1.98
CA VAL A 348 10.27 -0.98 2.05
C VAL A 348 10.28 -0.33 0.67
N VAL A 349 11.27 -0.63 -0.17
CA VAL A 349 11.29 -0.15 -1.56
C VAL A 349 10.11 -0.72 -2.35
N GLY A 350 9.86 -2.03 -2.25
CA GLY A 350 8.70 -2.66 -2.90
C GLY A 350 7.38 -2.06 -2.42
N GLU A 351 7.22 -1.86 -1.12
CA GLU A 351 6.07 -1.19 -0.50
C GLU A 351 5.88 0.24 -1.04
N ALA A 352 6.95 1.03 -1.11
CA ALA A 352 6.91 2.41 -1.63
C ALA A 352 6.51 2.45 -3.11
N LEU A 353 6.99 1.49 -3.93
CA LEU A 353 6.60 1.37 -5.33
C LEU A 353 5.10 1.06 -5.47
N VAL A 354 4.55 0.15 -4.67
CA VAL A 354 3.11 -0.17 -4.68
C VAL A 354 2.28 1.05 -4.25
N LYS A 355 2.66 1.73 -3.16
CA LYS A 355 1.98 2.96 -2.69
C LYS A 355 2.04 4.09 -3.73
N ALA A 356 3.07 4.10 -4.58
CA ALA A 356 3.18 4.99 -5.72
C ALA A 356 2.37 4.54 -6.96
N GLY A 357 1.72 3.36 -6.91
CA GLY A 357 0.86 2.81 -7.96
C GLY A 357 1.60 2.01 -9.04
N TYR A 358 2.81 1.52 -8.75
CA TYR A 358 3.51 0.58 -9.62
C TYR A 358 3.13 -0.87 -9.30
N GLY A 359 2.99 -1.70 -10.33
CA GLY A 359 3.05 -3.16 -10.15
C GLY A 359 4.49 -3.60 -9.92
N LEU A 360 4.69 -4.62 -9.11
CA LEU A 360 6.03 -5.13 -8.82
C LEU A 360 6.43 -6.23 -9.79
N TYR A 361 7.59 -6.05 -10.39
CA TYR A 361 8.22 -7.02 -11.29
C TYR A 361 9.71 -7.09 -10.99
N TYR A 362 10.27 -8.32 -10.99
CA TYR A 362 11.70 -8.56 -10.91
C TYR A 362 12.15 -9.39 -12.12
N TYR A 363 13.44 -9.48 -12.36
CA TYR A 363 13.98 -10.36 -13.38
C TYR A 363 15.11 -11.19 -12.83
N LYS A 364 15.08 -12.48 -13.16
CA LYS A 364 16.16 -13.42 -12.85
C LYS A 364 16.35 -14.33 -14.02
N ARG A 365 17.57 -14.38 -14.51
CA ARG A 365 17.97 -15.28 -15.57
C ARG A 365 18.43 -16.61 -14.98
N ASP A 366 17.82 -17.72 -15.41
CA ASP A 366 18.06 -19.06 -14.82
C ASP A 366 19.49 -19.57 -15.09
N ASP A 367 20.13 -19.17 -16.21
CA ASP A 367 21.44 -19.62 -16.66
C ASP A 367 22.62 -18.69 -16.27
N SER A 368 22.37 -17.69 -15.42
CA SER A 368 23.37 -16.73 -14.99
C SER A 368 23.09 -16.12 -13.63
N SER A 369 24.04 -15.36 -13.11
CA SER A 369 23.87 -14.58 -11.86
C SER A 369 23.11 -13.26 -12.07
N LEU A 370 22.54 -13.02 -13.26
CA LEU A 370 21.81 -11.80 -13.55
C LEU A 370 20.46 -11.84 -12.83
N GLU A 371 20.34 -11.00 -11.83
CA GLU A 371 19.10 -10.76 -11.06
C GLU A 371 18.94 -9.26 -10.85
N GLN A 372 17.70 -8.73 -11.01
CA GLN A 372 17.33 -7.35 -10.82
C GLN A 372 16.11 -7.28 -9.90
N ASP A 373 16.18 -6.46 -8.86
CA ASP A 373 15.19 -6.47 -7.78
C ASP A 373 13.81 -5.99 -8.22
N PHE A 374 13.75 -4.83 -8.90
CA PHE A 374 12.50 -4.27 -9.39
C PHE A 374 12.66 -3.59 -10.74
N PHE A 375 11.52 -3.30 -11.36
CA PHE A 375 11.42 -2.47 -12.56
C PHE A 375 10.27 -1.48 -12.42
N VAL A 376 10.51 -0.26 -12.86
CA VAL A 376 9.47 0.76 -13.06
C VAL A 376 9.50 1.21 -14.50
N ARG A 377 8.42 1.80 -14.97
CA ARG A 377 8.34 2.32 -16.34
C ARG A 377 8.00 3.81 -16.36
N THR A 378 8.55 4.50 -17.33
CA THR A 378 8.03 5.76 -17.86
C THR A 378 7.14 5.49 -19.09
N ALA A 379 6.78 6.52 -19.87
CA ALA A 379 6.06 6.34 -21.14
C ALA A 379 6.86 5.45 -22.10
N ASP A 380 8.16 5.67 -22.20
CA ASP A 380 9.01 5.18 -23.28
C ASP A 380 10.13 4.23 -22.81
N GLU A 381 10.41 4.16 -21.51
CA GLU A 381 11.55 3.41 -20.97
C GLU A 381 11.16 2.44 -19.86
N LEU A 382 11.90 1.35 -19.78
CA LEU A 382 11.89 0.40 -18.67
C LEU A 382 13.14 0.64 -17.81
N ILE A 383 12.94 1.02 -16.55
CA ILE A 383 14.01 1.40 -15.65
C ILE A 383 14.20 0.32 -14.58
N PRO A 384 15.32 -0.42 -14.57
CA PRO A 384 15.66 -1.32 -13.49
C PRO A 384 15.94 -0.54 -12.20
N VAL A 385 15.42 -1.05 -11.08
CA VAL A 385 15.61 -0.50 -9.73
C VAL A 385 16.32 -1.56 -8.88
N GLU A 386 17.44 -1.20 -8.31
CA GLU A 386 18.28 -2.06 -7.48
C GLU A 386 18.34 -1.56 -6.05
N VAL A 387 18.26 -2.47 -5.08
CA VAL A 387 18.36 -2.17 -3.65
C VAL A 387 19.63 -2.79 -3.08
N LYS A 388 20.57 -1.97 -2.64
CA LYS A 388 21.87 -2.43 -2.14
C LYS A 388 22.12 -2.00 -0.70
N ALA A 389 22.24 -2.97 0.20
CA ALA A 389 22.56 -2.72 1.61
C ALA A 389 23.97 -2.11 1.84
N LYS A 390 24.87 -2.27 0.87
CA LYS A 390 26.23 -1.71 0.88
C LYS A 390 26.55 -1.09 -0.48
N ASN A 391 27.59 -0.24 -0.54
CA ASN A 391 28.14 0.30 -1.79
C ASN A 391 28.73 -0.79 -2.67
N GLY A 392 27.86 -1.58 -3.31
CA GLY A 392 28.25 -2.63 -4.24
C GLY A 392 28.05 -2.18 -5.70
N MET A 393 28.85 -2.77 -6.61
CA MET A 393 28.66 -2.58 -8.05
C MET A 393 27.33 -3.22 -8.48
N ALA A 394 26.50 -2.48 -9.21
CA ALA A 394 25.26 -2.97 -9.79
C ALA A 394 25.55 -3.73 -11.11
N LYS A 395 26.21 -4.91 -11.01
CA LYS A 395 26.65 -5.68 -12.18
C LYS A 395 25.51 -6.10 -13.09
N SER A 396 24.39 -6.57 -12.51
CA SER A 396 23.20 -6.95 -13.27
C SER A 396 22.62 -5.77 -14.03
N MET A 397 22.47 -4.62 -13.36
CA MET A 397 21.94 -3.39 -13.95
C MET A 397 22.82 -2.91 -15.11
N ARG A 398 24.15 -2.89 -14.95
CA ARG A 398 25.08 -2.55 -16.05
C ARG A 398 24.92 -3.48 -17.24
N THR A 399 24.73 -4.79 -16.99
CA THR A 399 24.49 -5.77 -18.06
C THR A 399 23.19 -5.50 -18.79
N LEU A 400 22.15 -5.05 -18.08
CA LEU A 400 20.87 -4.67 -18.67
C LEU A 400 21.02 -3.40 -19.53
N ILE A 401 21.66 -2.36 -19.00
CA ILE A 401 21.85 -1.07 -19.69
C ILE A 401 22.74 -1.23 -20.95
N SER A 402 23.85 -1.97 -20.86
CA SER A 402 24.79 -2.11 -21.98
C SER A 402 24.38 -3.18 -23.02
N GLY A 403 23.40 -4.01 -22.67
CA GLY A 403 23.02 -5.16 -23.50
C GLY A 403 22.07 -4.79 -24.63
N LYS A 404 22.52 -4.78 -25.88
CA LYS A 404 21.76 -4.45 -27.09
C LYS A 404 20.39 -5.15 -27.21
N LYS A 405 20.21 -6.30 -26.56
CA LYS A 405 18.95 -7.04 -26.56
C LYS A 405 17.88 -6.46 -25.61
N TYR A 406 18.27 -5.57 -24.69
CA TYR A 406 17.37 -4.91 -23.75
C TYR A 406 17.06 -3.48 -24.24
N ALA A 407 16.39 -3.39 -25.37
CA ALA A 407 16.22 -2.15 -26.13
C ALA A 407 15.48 -1.04 -25.39
N ASP A 408 14.62 -1.40 -24.42
CA ASP A 408 13.82 -0.45 -23.64
C ASP A 408 14.56 0.08 -22.38
N ILE A 409 15.81 -0.40 -22.13
CA ILE A 409 16.57 -0.07 -20.92
C ILE A 409 17.79 0.77 -21.27
N HIS A 410 17.79 2.03 -20.86
CA HIS A 410 18.88 2.97 -21.14
C HIS A 410 19.54 3.53 -19.88
N CYS A 411 18.89 3.44 -18.74
CA CYS A 411 19.41 3.86 -17.44
C CYS A 411 18.89 2.96 -16.33
N GLY A 412 19.40 3.16 -15.12
CA GLY A 412 18.95 2.44 -13.95
C GLY A 412 18.96 3.30 -12.69
N ILE A 413 18.21 2.90 -11.69
CA ILE A 413 18.13 3.56 -10.39
C ILE A 413 18.59 2.60 -9.30
N LYS A 414 19.49 3.08 -8.44
CA LYS A 414 20.02 2.32 -7.32
C LYS A 414 19.71 3.02 -6.01
N PHE A 415 18.97 2.37 -5.11
CA PHE A 415 18.76 2.80 -3.76
C PHE A 415 19.77 2.18 -2.79
N THR A 416 20.40 3.01 -1.97
CA THR A 416 21.49 2.61 -1.07
C THR A 416 21.54 3.52 0.15
N GLY A 417 22.42 3.17 1.13
CA GLY A 417 22.75 4.06 2.25
C GLY A 417 23.72 5.20 1.90
N SER A 418 24.15 5.31 0.62
CA SER A 418 25.05 6.39 0.17
C SER A 418 24.25 7.60 -0.29
N ASN A 419 24.97 8.73 -0.41
CA ASN A 419 24.41 9.98 -0.92
C ASN A 419 24.09 9.91 -2.44
N ILE A 420 23.45 10.96 -2.97
CA ILE A 420 23.12 11.11 -4.38
C ILE A 420 24.38 11.04 -5.24
N GLY A 421 24.30 10.33 -6.36
CA GLY A 421 25.35 10.22 -7.34
C GLY A 421 24.82 9.74 -8.70
N TYR A 422 25.61 10.02 -9.73
CA TYR A 422 25.33 9.55 -11.09
C TYR A 422 26.60 9.07 -11.76
N GLY A 423 26.55 7.98 -12.46
CA GLY A 423 27.65 7.44 -13.26
C GLY A 423 27.26 6.19 -14.02
N GLU A 424 27.76 6.03 -15.25
CA GLU A 424 27.49 4.88 -16.11
C GLU A 424 25.97 4.63 -16.32
N ASP A 425 25.22 5.70 -16.56
CA ASP A 425 23.77 5.71 -16.72
C ASP A 425 22.98 5.14 -15.51
N ILE A 426 23.61 5.14 -14.32
CA ILE A 426 22.99 4.72 -13.06
C ILE A 426 22.84 5.93 -12.14
N TYR A 427 21.62 6.24 -11.77
CA TYR A 427 21.24 7.20 -10.74
C TYR A 427 21.28 6.51 -9.38
N THR A 428 22.02 7.05 -8.45
CA THR A 428 22.11 6.52 -7.08
C THR A 428 21.42 7.48 -6.14
N PHE A 429 20.48 6.97 -5.34
CA PHE A 429 19.76 7.74 -4.34
C PHE A 429 19.79 7.06 -2.97
N PRO A 430 19.77 7.85 -1.87
CA PRO A 430 19.53 7.29 -0.55
C PRO A 430 18.18 6.56 -0.48
N TYR A 431 18.06 5.56 0.39
CA TYR A 431 16.81 4.80 0.56
C TYR A 431 15.61 5.69 0.86
N PHE A 432 15.79 6.73 1.66
CA PHE A 432 14.73 7.64 2.04
C PHE A 432 14.13 8.44 0.88
N CYS A 433 14.76 8.43 -0.30
CA CYS A 433 14.23 9.05 -1.50
C CYS A 433 13.22 8.15 -2.26
N THR A 434 13.03 6.90 -1.86
CA THR A 434 12.24 5.92 -2.64
C THR A 434 10.79 6.37 -2.85
N PHE A 435 10.17 7.00 -1.85
CA PHE A 435 8.77 7.46 -1.96
C PHE A 435 8.59 8.62 -2.97
N LEU A 436 9.67 9.31 -3.32
CA LEU A 436 9.68 10.40 -4.30
C LEU A 436 9.89 9.90 -5.74
N LEU A 437 10.21 8.62 -5.94
CA LEU A 437 10.58 8.09 -7.25
C LEU A 437 9.58 8.43 -8.36
N LYS A 438 8.28 8.33 -8.08
CA LYS A 438 7.25 8.64 -9.09
C LYS A 438 7.25 10.12 -9.48
N ARG A 439 7.42 11.04 -8.51
CA ARG A 439 7.52 12.50 -8.78
C ARG A 439 8.80 12.81 -9.54
N TYR A 440 9.91 12.20 -9.16
CA TYR A 440 11.19 12.31 -9.87
C TYR A 440 11.05 11.89 -11.33
N LEU A 441 10.47 10.71 -11.59
CA LEU A 441 10.28 10.19 -12.95
C LEU A 441 9.26 10.98 -13.77
N ALA A 442 8.29 11.65 -13.16
CA ALA A 442 7.34 12.51 -13.87
C ALA A 442 8.01 13.77 -14.47
N GLY A 443 9.10 14.24 -13.86
CA GLY A 443 9.95 15.33 -14.38
C GLY A 443 11.19 14.85 -15.15
N PHE A 444 11.32 13.55 -15.35
CA PHE A 444 12.49 12.94 -15.97
C PHE A 444 12.42 13.07 -17.50
N HIS A 445 13.11 14.06 -18.03
CA HIS A 445 13.31 14.24 -19.47
C HIS A 445 14.77 13.93 -19.79
N ARG A 446 15.00 12.92 -20.59
CA ARG A 446 16.33 12.58 -21.10
C ARG A 446 16.61 13.29 -22.40
#